data_0c4f6fe99c0f50a8f986c454f7dda6b2
#
_entry.id   0c4f6fe99c0f50a8f986c454f7dda6b2
#
_cell.length_a   1.000
_cell.length_b   1.000
_cell.length_c   1.000
_cell.angle_alpha   90.00
_cell.angle_beta   90.00
_cell.angle_gamma   90.00
#
_symmetry.space_group_name_H-M   'P 1'
#
loop_
_entity.id
_entity.type
_entity.pdbx_description
1 polymer ?
#
loop_
_entity_poly.entity_id
_entity_poly.type
_entity_poly.pdbx_seq_one_letter_code
_entity_poly.pdbx_strand_id
1 'polypeptide(L)'
;TVGNPPFGKNSSLAVKFFNHAAQFSDCIAFIVPRTFRKPSVINRLHPSFHIVEQEILPLDSFYTPSGESYAVPTVFQVWERREACRTKIKTLTSHPDFEFVSIERLPTDQQKKIQCQKSDFCVRRVGVNAGKIYKDYNTTYRDWKSHYYIKQKTEDVERIMSLIRWNDRESPKFDTAGNPSISKHELIKFYKETKKKL
;
A
#
# COMPACT_ATOMS: atom_id res chain seq x y z
N THR A 1 8.41 25.62 2.99
CA THR A 1 7.47 25.63 1.83
C THR A 1 6.15 24.97 2.20
N VAL A 2 5.03 25.65 1.89
CA VAL A 2 3.66 25.11 2.05
C VAL A 2 2.99 25.06 0.67
N GLY A 3 2.19 24.03 0.40
CA GLY A 3 1.47 23.97 -0.87
C GLY A 3 0.62 22.72 -1.12
N ASN A 4 -0.07 22.77 -2.25
CA ASN A 4 -0.81 21.65 -2.82
C ASN A 4 -0.28 21.43 -4.26
N PRO A 5 0.84 20.73 -4.43
CA PRO A 5 1.44 20.54 -5.74
C PRO A 5 0.59 19.63 -6.63
N PRO A 6 0.72 19.74 -7.97
CA PRO A 6 0.05 18.80 -8.86
C PRO A 6 0.59 17.38 -8.62
N PHE A 7 -0.31 16.37 -8.59
CA PHE A 7 0.05 15.02 -8.18
C PHE A 7 0.81 14.25 -9.28
N GLY A 8 0.30 14.32 -10.53
CA GLY A 8 0.84 13.55 -11.65
C GLY A 8 0.59 12.04 -11.55
N LYS A 9 0.89 11.31 -12.62
CA LYS A 9 0.76 9.85 -12.64
C LYS A 9 1.71 9.22 -11.62
N ASN A 10 1.20 8.33 -10.77
CA ASN A 10 1.95 7.68 -9.69
C ASN A 10 2.69 8.67 -8.76
N SER A 11 2.06 9.80 -8.48
CA SER A 11 2.60 10.89 -7.64
C SER A 11 3.91 11.50 -8.17
N SER A 12 4.20 11.35 -9.46
CA SER A 12 5.50 11.74 -10.04
C SER A 12 5.77 13.23 -9.96
N LEU A 13 4.75 14.08 -10.17
CA LEU A 13 4.90 15.53 -10.07
C LEU A 13 5.03 15.96 -8.62
N ALA A 14 4.19 15.47 -7.73
CA ALA A 14 4.29 15.80 -6.31
C ALA A 14 5.67 15.45 -5.71
N VAL A 15 6.26 14.31 -6.11
CA VAL A 15 7.64 13.95 -5.73
C VAL A 15 8.66 14.93 -6.30
N LYS A 16 8.51 15.37 -7.56
CA LYS A 16 9.41 16.38 -8.16
C LYS A 16 9.31 17.71 -7.42
N PHE A 17 8.09 18.18 -7.14
CA PHE A 17 7.87 19.41 -6.36
C PHE A 17 8.48 19.30 -4.96
N PHE A 18 8.30 18.17 -4.27
CA PHE A 18 8.91 17.95 -2.97
C PHE A 18 10.43 18.05 -3.03
N ASN A 19 11.05 17.33 -3.96
CA ASN A 19 12.51 17.32 -4.10
C ASN A 19 13.07 18.65 -4.58
N HIS A 20 12.29 19.43 -5.33
CA HIS A 20 12.66 20.81 -5.68
C HIS A 20 12.58 21.72 -4.45
N ALA A 21 11.49 21.70 -3.70
CA ALA A 21 11.34 22.45 -2.45
C ALA A 21 12.44 22.09 -1.43
N ALA A 22 12.87 20.82 -1.43
CA ALA A 22 13.97 20.38 -0.57
C ALA A 22 15.33 21.04 -0.86
N GLN A 23 15.50 21.77 -1.95
CA GLN A 23 16.74 22.48 -2.25
C GLN A 23 16.90 23.79 -1.44
N PHE A 24 15.79 24.39 -1.00
CA PHE A 24 15.78 25.72 -0.37
C PHE A 24 14.89 25.82 0.88
N SER A 25 14.28 24.71 1.33
CA SER A 25 13.41 24.72 2.52
C SER A 25 13.96 23.82 3.60
N ASP A 26 13.75 24.19 4.86
CA ASP A 26 14.01 23.34 6.01
C ASP A 26 12.73 22.62 6.49
N CYS A 27 11.57 23.17 6.13
CA CYS A 27 10.27 22.56 6.39
C CYS A 27 9.43 22.54 5.09
N ILE A 28 8.78 21.41 4.82
CA ILE A 28 7.86 21.21 3.68
C ILE A 28 6.54 20.69 4.22
N ALA A 29 5.46 21.45 4.02
CA ALA A 29 4.10 21.11 4.44
C ALA A 29 3.21 21.03 3.20
N PHE A 30 2.91 19.81 2.74
CA PHE A 30 2.17 19.59 1.49
C PHE A 30 0.89 18.79 1.69
N ILE A 31 -0.16 19.15 0.93
CA ILE A 31 -1.27 18.26 0.64
C ILE A 31 -0.85 17.40 -0.56
N VAL A 32 -0.80 16.08 -0.34
CA VAL A 32 -0.29 15.11 -1.32
C VAL A 32 -1.20 13.88 -1.40
N PRO A 33 -1.13 13.07 -2.48
CA PRO A 33 -1.89 11.83 -2.53
C PRO A 33 -1.53 10.89 -1.37
N ARG A 34 -2.50 10.11 -0.91
CA ARG A 34 -2.28 9.09 0.15
C ARG A 34 -1.17 8.09 -0.16
N THR A 35 -0.80 7.94 -1.44
CA THR A 35 0.38 7.15 -1.86
C THR A 35 1.69 7.64 -1.24
N PHE A 36 1.78 8.89 -0.75
CA PHE A 36 2.93 9.41 0.00
C PHE A 36 3.15 8.71 1.35
N ARG A 37 2.20 7.91 1.81
CA ARG A 37 2.34 7.01 2.97
C ARG A 37 3.03 5.68 2.62
N LYS A 38 3.21 5.38 1.33
CA LYS A 38 3.83 4.12 0.88
C LYS A 38 5.36 4.21 0.77
N PRO A 39 6.07 3.15 1.18
CA PRO A 39 7.53 3.09 1.03
C PRO A 39 8.04 3.40 -0.37
N SER A 40 7.29 3.01 -1.40
CA SER A 40 7.65 3.25 -2.81
C SER A 40 7.68 4.73 -3.20
N VAL A 41 6.92 5.58 -2.52
CA VAL A 41 6.94 7.04 -2.71
C VAL A 41 7.93 7.67 -1.73
N ILE A 42 7.86 7.32 -0.44
CA ILE A 42 8.75 7.86 0.60
C ILE A 42 10.22 7.69 0.21
N ASN A 43 10.60 6.55 -0.35
CA ASN A 43 11.97 6.28 -0.78
C ASN A 43 12.47 7.11 -1.97
N ARG A 44 11.58 7.87 -2.62
CA ARG A 44 11.89 8.80 -3.73
C ARG A 44 12.04 10.25 -3.26
N LEU A 45 11.61 10.55 -2.03
CA LEU A 45 11.73 11.89 -1.44
C LEU A 45 13.14 12.11 -0.91
N HIS A 46 13.57 13.38 -0.88
CA HIS A 46 14.89 13.77 -0.40
C HIS A 46 15.20 13.16 0.97
N PRO A 47 16.32 12.44 1.15
CA PRO A 47 16.56 11.61 2.32
C PRO A 47 16.74 12.40 3.62
N SER A 48 17.18 13.66 3.56
CA SER A 48 17.32 14.51 4.75
C SER A 48 16.00 14.96 5.35
N PHE A 49 14.85 14.77 4.66
CA PHE A 49 13.55 15.15 5.19
C PHE A 49 12.90 14.02 5.94
N HIS A 50 12.44 14.30 7.16
CA HIS A 50 11.75 13.36 8.04
C HIS A 50 10.31 13.84 8.25
N ILE A 51 9.35 12.91 8.14
CA ILE A 51 7.96 13.22 8.44
C ILE A 51 7.81 13.46 9.95
N VAL A 52 7.19 14.57 10.32
CA VAL A 52 6.93 14.95 11.71
C VAL A 52 5.45 14.94 12.03
N GLU A 53 4.59 15.21 11.03
CA GLU A 53 3.15 15.21 11.19
C GLU A 53 2.46 14.71 9.92
N GLN A 54 1.33 14.02 10.08
CA GLN A 54 0.45 13.68 8.97
C GLN A 54 -1.01 13.56 9.41
N GLU A 55 -1.91 14.01 8.53
CA GLU A 55 -3.35 13.92 8.70
C GLU A 55 -4.03 13.47 7.41
N ILE A 56 -4.92 12.46 7.49
CA ILE A 56 -5.74 12.02 6.36
C ILE A 56 -6.88 13.01 6.18
N LEU A 57 -6.91 13.67 5.04
CA LEU A 57 -7.97 14.62 4.73
C LEU A 57 -9.29 13.92 4.39
N PRO A 58 -10.44 14.54 4.68
CA PRO A 58 -11.75 14.11 4.20
C PRO A 58 -11.75 14.02 2.66
N LEU A 59 -12.55 13.10 2.09
CA LEU A 59 -12.63 12.93 0.63
C LEU A 59 -13.26 14.12 -0.09
N ASP A 60 -14.07 14.90 0.60
CA ASP A 60 -14.75 16.10 0.14
C ASP A 60 -13.95 17.40 0.35
N SER A 61 -12.65 17.30 0.60
CA SER A 61 -11.77 18.46 0.79
C SER A 61 -11.44 19.23 -0.50
N PHE A 62 -11.84 18.71 -1.66
CA PHE A 62 -11.56 19.33 -2.96
C PHE A 62 -12.83 19.67 -3.70
N TYR A 63 -12.78 20.80 -4.41
CA TYR A 63 -13.87 21.29 -5.23
C TYR A 63 -13.36 21.61 -6.64
N THR A 64 -14.21 21.34 -7.63
CA THR A 64 -13.95 21.79 -9.01
C THR A 64 -14.15 23.32 -9.11
N PRO A 65 -13.67 23.99 -10.16
CA PRO A 65 -13.97 25.41 -10.37
C PRO A 65 -15.48 25.72 -10.48
N SER A 66 -16.32 24.73 -10.80
CA SER A 66 -17.78 24.83 -10.80
C SER A 66 -18.41 24.69 -9.40
N GLY A 67 -17.60 24.45 -8.35
CA GLY A 67 -18.09 24.29 -6.97
C GLY A 67 -18.55 22.87 -6.60
N GLU A 68 -18.40 21.90 -7.49
CA GLU A 68 -18.75 20.50 -7.23
C GLU A 68 -17.67 19.82 -6.39
N SER A 69 -18.07 19.02 -5.39
CA SER A 69 -17.12 18.22 -4.60
C SER A 69 -16.39 17.20 -5.48
N TYR A 70 -15.08 17.13 -5.35
CA TYR A 70 -14.23 16.20 -6.06
C TYR A 70 -13.46 15.32 -5.08
N ALA A 71 -13.83 14.04 -5.02
CA ALA A 71 -13.25 13.08 -4.08
C ALA A 71 -11.83 12.70 -4.47
N VAL A 72 -10.85 13.15 -3.71
CA VAL A 72 -9.43 12.84 -3.90
C VAL A 72 -8.83 12.29 -2.60
N PRO A 73 -8.35 11.03 -2.58
CA PRO A 73 -7.67 10.47 -1.42
C PRO A 73 -6.33 11.17 -1.16
N THR A 74 -6.29 12.08 -0.21
CA THR A 74 -5.12 12.90 0.12
C THR A 74 -4.75 12.81 1.59
N VAL A 75 -3.54 13.25 1.88
CA VAL A 75 -2.96 13.39 3.20
C VAL A 75 -2.21 14.73 3.26
N PHE A 76 -2.39 15.47 4.34
CA PHE A 76 -1.50 16.57 4.69
C PHE A 76 -0.29 15.99 5.41
N GLN A 77 0.91 16.39 5.00
CA GLN A 77 2.13 15.93 5.61
C GLN A 77 3.09 17.10 5.84
N VAL A 78 3.69 17.14 7.05
CA VAL A 78 4.76 18.05 7.41
C VAL A 78 6.06 17.27 7.51
N TRP A 79 7.09 17.76 6.82
CA TRP A 79 8.42 17.18 6.74
C TRP A 79 9.46 18.20 7.14
N GLU A 80 10.38 17.82 8.02
CA GLU A 80 11.49 18.66 8.46
C GLU A 80 12.83 18.11 7.98
N ARG A 81 13.72 19.01 7.61
CA ARG A 81 15.11 18.70 7.30
C ARG A 81 15.83 18.30 8.58
N ARG A 82 16.65 17.26 8.50
CA ARG A 82 17.56 16.83 9.57
C ARG A 82 18.95 16.56 8.98
N GLU A 83 19.99 16.67 9.81
CA GLU A 83 21.36 16.33 9.42
C GLU A 83 21.48 14.85 9.02
N ALA A 84 20.88 13.95 9.81
CA ALA A 84 20.86 12.53 9.51
C ALA A 84 19.90 12.22 8.36
N CYS A 85 20.39 11.55 7.34
CA CYS A 85 19.55 11.05 6.25
C CYS A 85 18.71 9.85 6.68
N ARG A 86 17.47 9.78 6.18
CA ARG A 86 16.62 8.59 6.35
C ARG A 86 17.22 7.40 5.62
N THR A 87 17.22 6.24 6.27
CA THR A 87 17.47 4.98 5.58
C THR A 87 16.27 4.61 4.69
N LYS A 88 16.54 4.00 3.53
CA LYS A 88 15.46 3.50 2.67
C LYS A 88 14.65 2.43 3.40
N ILE A 89 13.35 2.56 3.34
CA ILE A 89 12.42 1.57 3.89
C ILE A 89 12.51 0.31 3.04
N LYS A 90 12.99 -0.78 3.64
CA LYS A 90 13.03 -2.10 2.97
C LYS A 90 11.62 -2.67 2.88
N THR A 91 11.21 -3.05 1.66
CA THR A 91 9.93 -3.71 1.44
C THR A 91 10.03 -5.21 1.70
N LEU A 92 9.12 -5.74 2.50
CA LEU A 92 9.03 -7.16 2.79
C LEU A 92 8.40 -7.89 1.59
N THR A 93 9.00 -9.00 1.16
CA THR A 93 8.51 -9.81 0.04
C THR A 93 8.29 -11.28 0.42
N SER A 94 8.77 -11.71 1.60
CA SER A 94 8.66 -13.07 2.13
C SER A 94 8.45 -13.06 3.63
N HIS A 95 7.92 -14.16 4.17
CA HIS A 95 7.75 -14.41 5.60
C HIS A 95 8.07 -15.87 5.93
N PRO A 96 8.63 -16.21 7.13
CA PRO A 96 8.93 -17.59 7.49
C PRO A 96 7.66 -18.46 7.64
N ASP A 97 6.57 -17.92 8.13
CA ASP A 97 5.33 -18.66 8.42
C ASP A 97 4.54 -19.06 7.17
N PHE A 98 4.77 -18.41 6.04
CA PHE A 98 4.05 -18.68 4.78
C PHE A 98 4.85 -18.24 3.55
N GLU A 99 4.44 -18.75 2.40
CA GLU A 99 4.99 -18.30 1.11
C GLU A 99 3.89 -17.84 0.15
N PHE A 100 4.27 -16.94 -0.74
CA PHE A 100 3.44 -16.57 -1.89
C PHE A 100 3.71 -17.55 -3.03
N VAL A 101 2.70 -18.31 -3.42
CA VAL A 101 2.80 -19.23 -4.56
C VAL A 101 3.01 -18.40 -5.83
N SER A 102 4.14 -18.61 -6.50
CA SER A 102 4.50 -17.87 -7.71
C SER A 102 3.75 -18.39 -8.93
N ILE A 103 2.99 -17.53 -9.61
CA ILE A 103 2.14 -17.88 -10.75
C ILE A 103 2.50 -17.03 -11.99
N GLU A 104 3.11 -15.88 -11.77
CA GLU A 104 3.30 -14.82 -12.78
C GLU A 104 4.08 -15.26 -14.03
N ARG A 105 4.98 -16.25 -13.91
CA ARG A 105 5.87 -16.70 -14.99
C ARG A 105 5.36 -17.93 -15.74
N LEU A 106 4.16 -18.42 -15.42
CA LEU A 106 3.62 -19.61 -16.07
C LEU A 106 2.95 -19.22 -17.41
N PRO A 107 3.28 -19.91 -18.51
CA PRO A 107 2.84 -19.50 -19.85
C PRO A 107 1.35 -19.77 -20.12
N THR A 108 0.76 -20.81 -19.53
CA THR A 108 -0.63 -21.20 -19.80
C THR A 108 -1.53 -21.04 -18.58
N ASP A 109 -2.82 -20.80 -18.82
CA ASP A 109 -3.81 -20.71 -17.74
C ASP A 109 -4.03 -22.04 -17.03
N GLN A 110 -3.85 -23.17 -17.73
CA GLN A 110 -3.92 -24.49 -17.11
C GLN A 110 -2.79 -24.68 -16.09
N GLN A 111 -1.55 -24.32 -16.43
CA GLN A 111 -0.42 -24.36 -15.50
C GLN A 111 -0.62 -23.42 -14.32
N LYS A 112 -1.18 -22.23 -14.54
CA LYS A 112 -1.54 -21.29 -13.45
C LYS A 112 -2.56 -21.90 -12.51
N LYS A 113 -3.61 -22.55 -13.03
CA LYS A 113 -4.62 -23.25 -12.21
C LYS A 113 -4.01 -24.35 -11.37
N ILE A 114 -3.17 -25.21 -11.97
CA ILE A 114 -2.46 -26.28 -11.25
C ILE A 114 -1.56 -25.70 -10.15
N GLN A 115 -0.86 -24.62 -10.44
CA GLN A 115 0.02 -23.97 -9.46
C GLN A 115 -0.77 -23.34 -8.30
N CYS A 116 -1.94 -22.74 -8.57
CA CYS A 116 -2.82 -22.24 -7.51
C CYS A 116 -3.24 -23.33 -6.52
N GLN A 117 -3.43 -24.57 -6.98
CA GLN A 117 -3.81 -25.72 -6.12
C GLN A 117 -2.75 -26.09 -5.07
N LYS A 118 -1.51 -25.57 -5.20
CA LYS A 118 -0.46 -25.74 -4.19
C LYS A 118 -0.61 -24.79 -3.00
N SER A 119 -1.52 -23.85 -3.04
CA SER A 119 -1.84 -22.95 -1.93
C SER A 119 -2.87 -23.54 -0.99
N ASP A 120 -2.98 -23.01 0.21
CA ASP A 120 -3.99 -23.41 1.20
C ASP A 120 -5.19 -22.44 1.18
N PHE A 121 -4.98 -21.19 0.76
CA PHE A 121 -6.01 -20.18 0.56
C PHE A 121 -5.49 -19.05 -0.33
N CYS A 122 -6.38 -18.13 -0.74
CA CYS A 122 -5.96 -16.93 -1.41
C CYS A 122 -6.53 -15.66 -0.75
N VAL A 123 -5.79 -14.56 -0.88
CA VAL A 123 -6.14 -13.24 -0.35
C VAL A 123 -6.35 -12.28 -1.53
N ARG A 124 -7.51 -11.63 -1.59
CA ARG A 124 -7.73 -10.59 -2.60
C ARG A 124 -6.83 -9.39 -2.34
N ARG A 125 -6.13 -8.94 -3.38
CA ARG A 125 -5.16 -7.83 -3.26
C ARG A 125 -5.64 -6.50 -3.84
N VAL A 126 -6.69 -6.50 -4.69
CA VAL A 126 -7.15 -5.31 -5.42
C VAL A 126 -8.67 -5.18 -5.31
N GLY A 127 -9.16 -3.93 -5.24
CA GLY A 127 -10.56 -3.56 -5.17
C GLY A 127 -11.08 -3.43 -3.75
N VAL A 128 -12.37 -3.10 -3.62
CA VAL A 128 -13.05 -2.87 -2.32
C VAL A 128 -12.88 -4.04 -1.36
N ASN A 129 -12.88 -5.28 -1.90
CA ASN A 129 -12.69 -6.50 -1.13
C ASN A 129 -11.22 -6.88 -0.91
N ALA A 130 -10.25 -5.98 -1.13
CA ALA A 130 -8.85 -6.25 -0.82
C ALA A 130 -8.72 -6.61 0.67
N GLY A 131 -8.01 -7.72 0.94
CA GLY A 131 -7.89 -8.33 2.26
C GLY A 131 -8.83 -9.51 2.52
N LYS A 132 -9.87 -9.71 1.70
CA LYS A 132 -10.78 -10.85 1.85
C LYS A 132 -10.05 -12.15 1.51
N ILE A 133 -10.25 -13.18 2.37
CA ILE A 133 -9.71 -14.52 2.21
C ILE A 133 -10.74 -15.41 1.52
N TYR A 134 -10.25 -16.31 0.65
CA TYR A 134 -11.05 -17.31 -0.05
C TYR A 134 -10.38 -18.68 0.07
N LYS A 135 -11.17 -19.68 0.47
CA LYS A 135 -10.76 -21.09 0.61
C LYS A 135 -11.20 -21.97 -0.57
N ASP A 136 -12.16 -21.51 -1.36
CA ASP A 136 -12.77 -22.21 -2.49
C ASP A 136 -11.98 -22.15 -3.80
N TYR A 137 -10.67 -21.86 -3.71
CA TYR A 137 -9.78 -21.70 -4.86
C TYR A 137 -9.62 -23.01 -5.68
N ASN A 138 -9.90 -24.18 -5.09
CA ASN A 138 -9.88 -25.47 -5.77
C ASN A 138 -11.04 -25.63 -6.76
N THR A 139 -12.19 -25.00 -6.49
CA THR A 139 -13.39 -25.06 -7.31
C THR A 139 -13.55 -23.83 -8.19
N THR A 140 -13.06 -22.68 -7.74
CA THR A 140 -13.21 -21.40 -8.44
C THR A 140 -11.84 -20.77 -8.67
N TYR A 141 -11.37 -20.81 -9.94
CA TYR A 141 -10.16 -20.09 -10.33
C TYR A 141 -10.37 -18.59 -10.16
N ARG A 142 -9.45 -17.96 -9.43
CA ARG A 142 -9.42 -16.51 -9.25
C ARG A 142 -8.18 -15.94 -9.95
N ASP A 143 -8.36 -14.84 -10.69
CA ASP A 143 -7.25 -14.22 -11.40
C ASP A 143 -6.10 -13.88 -10.42
N TRP A 144 -4.92 -14.42 -10.71
CA TRP A 144 -3.69 -14.21 -9.95
C TRP A 144 -3.24 -12.73 -9.92
N LYS A 145 -3.64 -11.93 -10.91
CA LYS A 145 -3.36 -10.48 -10.92
C LYS A 145 -4.10 -9.75 -9.81
N SER A 146 -5.21 -10.29 -9.35
CA SER A 146 -6.05 -9.71 -8.29
C SER A 146 -6.00 -10.46 -6.96
N HIS A 147 -5.24 -11.56 -6.86
CA HIS A 147 -5.13 -12.37 -5.65
C HIS A 147 -3.68 -12.76 -5.35
N TYR A 148 -3.37 -12.90 -4.06
CA TYR A 148 -2.19 -13.61 -3.56
C TYR A 148 -2.60 -15.01 -3.16
N TYR A 149 -1.92 -16.01 -3.69
CA TYR A 149 -2.07 -17.40 -3.32
C TYR A 149 -1.04 -17.73 -2.24
N ILE A 150 -1.50 -18.22 -1.10
CA ILE A 150 -0.72 -18.40 0.12
C ILE A 150 -0.60 -19.88 0.45
N LYS A 151 0.64 -20.35 0.65
CA LYS A 151 0.97 -21.65 1.23
C LYS A 151 1.43 -21.44 2.66
N GLN A 152 0.71 -22.04 3.62
CA GLN A 152 1.06 -21.98 5.04
C GLN A 152 2.27 -22.88 5.31
N LYS A 153 3.17 -22.44 6.18
CA LYS A 153 4.29 -23.21 6.72
C LYS A 153 4.13 -23.49 8.22
N THR A 154 3.29 -22.68 8.87
CA THR A 154 2.87 -22.87 10.25
C THR A 154 1.36 -22.85 10.34
N GLU A 155 0.80 -23.42 11.40
CA GLU A 155 -0.62 -23.30 11.72
C GLU A 155 -1.00 -21.84 12.00
N ASP A 156 -2.29 -21.54 12.01
CA ASP A 156 -2.87 -20.22 12.32
C ASP A 156 -2.64 -19.08 11.32
N VAL A 157 -1.86 -19.24 10.24
CA VAL A 157 -1.59 -18.13 9.29
C VAL A 157 -2.87 -17.54 8.75
N GLU A 158 -3.80 -18.39 8.31
CA GLU A 158 -5.10 -17.96 7.80
C GLU A 158 -5.92 -17.25 8.87
N ARG A 159 -5.98 -17.83 10.09
CA ARG A 159 -6.69 -17.25 11.23
C ARG A 159 -6.15 -15.86 11.54
N ILE A 160 -4.84 -15.70 11.64
CA ILE A 160 -4.20 -14.41 11.91
C ILE A 160 -4.50 -13.40 10.79
N MET A 161 -4.41 -13.81 9.52
CA MET A 161 -4.72 -12.94 8.37
C MET A 161 -6.19 -12.50 8.36
N SER A 162 -7.12 -13.35 8.81
CA SER A 162 -8.55 -13.02 8.90
C SER A 162 -8.87 -11.96 9.96
N LEU A 163 -8.01 -11.80 10.96
CA LEU A 163 -8.16 -10.80 12.02
C LEU A 163 -7.66 -9.40 11.61
N ILE A 164 -7.00 -9.27 10.47
CA ILE A 164 -6.49 -7.97 10.02
C ILE A 164 -7.66 -7.06 9.60
N ARG A 165 -7.75 -5.89 10.22
CA ARG A 165 -8.79 -4.89 9.96
C ARG A 165 -8.47 -4.04 8.74
N TRP A 166 -8.69 -4.59 7.55
CA TRP A 166 -8.41 -3.91 6.28
C TRP A 166 -9.36 -2.75 5.96
N ASN A 167 -10.53 -2.67 6.60
CA ASN A 167 -11.54 -1.65 6.31
C ASN A 167 -11.42 -0.38 7.17
N ASP A 168 -10.49 -0.36 8.12
CA ASP A 168 -10.23 0.84 8.91
C ASP A 168 -9.78 2.00 8.01
N ARG A 169 -10.20 3.22 8.31
CA ARG A 169 -9.85 4.43 7.52
C ARG A 169 -8.35 4.60 7.34
N GLU A 170 -7.57 4.23 8.36
CA GLU A 170 -6.10 4.29 8.38
C GLU A 170 -5.44 3.13 7.63
N SER A 171 -6.20 2.17 7.15
CA SER A 171 -5.65 1.01 6.46
C SER A 171 -4.87 1.41 5.20
N PRO A 172 -3.65 0.86 4.99
CA PRO A 172 -2.83 1.14 3.82
C PRO A 172 -3.45 0.68 2.51
N LYS A 173 -4.50 -0.15 2.54
CA LYS A 173 -5.20 -0.55 1.32
C LYS A 173 -5.82 0.65 0.58
N PHE A 174 -6.10 1.74 1.32
CA PHE A 174 -6.63 2.99 0.77
C PHE A 174 -5.54 3.99 0.36
N ASP A 175 -4.26 3.70 0.62
CA ASP A 175 -3.13 4.54 0.24
C ASP A 175 -2.78 4.38 -1.26
N THR A 176 -3.77 4.59 -2.11
CA THR A 176 -3.69 4.40 -3.56
C THR A 176 -4.24 5.62 -4.28
N ALA A 177 -3.86 5.79 -5.55
CA ALA A 177 -4.41 6.85 -6.41
C ALA A 177 -5.70 6.41 -7.15
N GLY A 178 -6.20 5.21 -6.87
CA GLY A 178 -7.37 4.62 -7.55
C GLY A 178 -7.97 3.52 -6.70
N ASN A 179 -8.19 2.35 -7.29
CA ASN A 179 -8.76 1.21 -6.57
C ASN A 179 -7.95 0.81 -5.35
N PRO A 180 -8.59 0.53 -4.20
CA PRO A 180 -7.91 -0.01 -3.03
C PRO A 180 -7.05 -1.21 -3.38
N SER A 181 -5.86 -1.31 -2.78
CA SER A 181 -4.97 -2.44 -3.04
C SER A 181 -4.00 -2.69 -1.89
N ILE A 182 -3.57 -3.95 -1.74
CA ILE A 182 -2.64 -4.41 -0.72
C ILE A 182 -1.40 -4.96 -1.42
N SER A 183 -0.23 -4.44 -1.08
CA SER A 183 1.06 -4.99 -1.50
C SER A 183 1.46 -6.19 -0.64
N LYS A 184 2.41 -7.02 -1.12
CA LYS A 184 3.02 -8.08 -0.29
C LYS A 184 3.62 -7.53 0.99
N HIS A 185 4.29 -6.37 0.91
CA HIS A 185 4.85 -5.69 2.07
C HIS A 185 3.80 -5.38 3.14
N GLU A 186 2.67 -4.78 2.73
CA GLU A 186 1.58 -4.43 3.64
C GLU A 186 0.95 -5.67 4.26
N LEU A 187 0.70 -6.72 3.46
CA LEU A 187 0.16 -7.98 3.97
C LEU A 187 1.08 -8.59 5.03
N ILE A 188 2.39 -8.67 4.76
CA ILE A 188 3.38 -9.21 5.70
C ILE A 188 3.48 -8.35 6.96
N LYS A 189 3.52 -7.01 6.79
CA LYS A 189 3.62 -6.07 7.92
C LYS A 189 2.43 -6.24 8.86
N PHE A 190 1.21 -6.17 8.33
CA PHE A 190 -0.01 -6.29 9.13
C PHE A 190 -0.19 -7.68 9.73
N TYR A 191 0.20 -8.74 9.02
CA TYR A 191 0.27 -10.08 9.60
C TYR A 191 1.17 -10.13 10.84
N LYS A 192 2.40 -9.58 10.74
CA LYS A 192 3.33 -9.52 11.87
C LYS A 192 2.79 -8.71 13.05
N GLU A 193 2.16 -7.58 12.77
CA GLU A 193 1.57 -6.72 13.80
C GLU A 193 0.38 -7.41 14.49
N THR A 194 -0.47 -8.10 13.73
CA THR A 194 -1.61 -8.86 14.27
C THR A 194 -1.13 -10.05 15.07
N LYS A 195 -0.13 -10.79 14.60
CA LYS A 195 0.47 -11.94 15.32
C LYS A 195 1.05 -11.54 16.67
N LYS A 196 1.64 -10.33 16.79
CA LYS A 196 2.20 -9.85 18.06
C LYS A 196 1.16 -9.48 19.10
N LYS A 197 -0.09 -9.30 18.70
CA LYS A 197 -1.20 -8.92 19.62
C LYS A 197 -2.00 -10.13 20.12
N LEU A 198 -1.67 -11.32 19.64
CA LEU A 198 -2.25 -12.61 20.06
C LEU A 198 -1.35 -13.32 21.06
#